data_14d949a9eb88ea579fee35e92628a368
#
_entry.id   14d949a9eb88ea579fee35e92628a368
#
_cell.length_a   1.000
_cell.length_b   1.000
_cell.length_c   1.000
_cell.angle_alpha   90.00
_cell.angle_beta   90.00
_cell.angle_gamma   90.00
#
_symmetry.space_group_name_H-M   'P 1'
#
loop_
_entity.id
_entity.type
_entity.pdbx_description
1 polymer ?
#
loop_
_entity_poly.entity_id
_entity_poly.type
_entity_poly.pdbx_seq_one_letter_code
_entity_poly.pdbx_strand_id
1 'polypeptide(L)'
;MLLELIPSDASSPLSVSERDLAALAACERGTILLDVSARADATLMTLTGTNGRIALELRGGRLYGEQVLGADGSPAAGPQAGDGVERRVLDAEDALGLDDGHPHTIALSVNETGTHLYADGYECFSTTLTAFLAQIGLTGVSIDPDGIAEVTRLAAWAEPLSDRAVMAQSLAATPMVQFAASELSARDARRTGALTTGAIRALFRTRGRGQAGTVIVACGKGGTLHLEIDAGGLSYRILPGADSSETEPLIEVRAPGHWDDGTWHDVVVTSARGAVEVHIDGYQVAHAPGSAFLADIAPVARVVVGADLDGKRLFGEAQTAMIYDAALTDAQIKRLAGASPLPTRALFDTGYHGALSYRIPSLLTLDSGVVLAGADQRVSIPNDAPNDINLVMRRSLDGGQTWEEMRTLLSLPGTGALGASLIDSVLVQDRSTGRVICLVDQFPGGIGQPNAVVGTGFDAQGRRMLHNRAGELFAVELDGTVVTASGEPTDYRVILGADATTGARAGDVLLDGEAAGSIYLAYEQAPEDCLFQHRSSHLLMITSDDEGATWSEPIDITAQVKADW
;
A
#
# COMPACT_ATOMS: atom_id res chain seq x y z
N MET A 1 -10.39 -11.30 -25.03
CA MET A 1 -11.59 -11.51 -24.18
C MET A 1 -12.01 -12.95 -24.35
N LEU A 2 -12.21 -13.66 -23.25
CA LEU A 2 -12.62 -15.06 -23.21
C LEU A 2 -14.14 -15.19 -23.08
N LEU A 3 -14.73 -14.35 -22.23
CA LEU A 3 -16.15 -14.36 -21.88
C LEU A 3 -16.63 -12.91 -21.69
N GLU A 4 -17.88 -12.66 -22.10
CA GLU A 4 -18.61 -11.46 -21.69
C GLU A 4 -20.09 -11.83 -21.54
N LEU A 5 -20.65 -11.59 -20.35
CA LEU A 5 -22.04 -11.80 -20.01
C LEU A 5 -22.67 -10.47 -19.62
N ILE A 6 -23.81 -10.17 -20.22
CA ILE A 6 -24.64 -9.00 -19.91
C ILE A 6 -26.05 -9.55 -19.70
N PRO A 7 -26.78 -9.20 -18.63
CA PRO A 7 -28.15 -9.65 -18.41
C PRO A 7 -29.05 -9.25 -19.58
N SER A 8 -29.99 -10.11 -19.95
CA SER A 8 -30.98 -9.82 -20.98
C SER A 8 -31.99 -8.73 -20.54
N ASP A 9 -32.19 -8.63 -19.23
CA ASP A 9 -32.95 -7.58 -18.53
C ASP A 9 -32.45 -7.45 -17.09
N ALA A 10 -32.81 -6.36 -16.40
CA ALA A 10 -32.34 -6.05 -15.05
C ALA A 10 -32.75 -7.08 -13.97
N SER A 11 -33.66 -8.00 -14.27
CA SER A 11 -34.13 -9.03 -13.34
C SER A 11 -33.52 -10.40 -13.58
N SER A 12 -32.76 -10.56 -14.67
CA SER A 12 -32.17 -11.85 -15.05
C SER A 12 -30.79 -12.01 -14.39
N PRO A 13 -30.60 -13.04 -13.52
CA PRO A 13 -29.30 -13.29 -12.93
C PRO A 13 -28.29 -13.71 -14.00
N LEU A 14 -27.05 -13.23 -13.87
CA LEU A 14 -25.94 -13.70 -14.70
C LEU A 14 -25.60 -15.15 -14.35
N SER A 15 -25.47 -15.99 -15.35
CA SER A 15 -25.06 -17.39 -15.17
C SER A 15 -24.01 -17.78 -16.20
N VAL A 16 -22.99 -18.52 -15.75
CA VAL A 16 -21.91 -19.02 -16.59
C VAL A 16 -22.31 -20.39 -17.16
N SER A 17 -22.25 -20.55 -18.47
CA SER A 17 -22.55 -21.83 -19.11
C SER A 17 -21.46 -22.88 -18.79
N GLU A 18 -21.80 -24.18 -18.91
CA GLU A 18 -20.79 -25.28 -18.73
C GLU A 18 -19.60 -25.14 -19.67
N ARG A 19 -19.83 -24.67 -20.90
CA ARG A 19 -18.77 -24.43 -21.88
C ARG A 19 -17.83 -23.30 -21.43
N ASP A 20 -18.41 -22.20 -20.95
CA ASP A 20 -17.64 -21.05 -20.51
C ASP A 20 -16.91 -21.35 -19.19
N LEU A 21 -17.54 -22.11 -18.29
CA LEU A 21 -16.92 -22.61 -17.07
C LEU A 21 -15.68 -23.46 -17.38
N ALA A 22 -15.78 -24.37 -18.37
CA ALA A 22 -14.63 -25.19 -18.78
C ALA A 22 -13.50 -24.34 -19.39
N ALA A 23 -13.83 -23.28 -20.13
CA ALA A 23 -12.84 -22.34 -20.67
C ALA A 23 -12.17 -21.51 -19.58
N LEU A 24 -12.93 -21.05 -18.59
CA LEU A 24 -12.40 -20.34 -17.42
C LEU A 24 -11.49 -21.24 -16.59
N ALA A 25 -11.90 -22.49 -16.33
CA ALA A 25 -11.14 -23.45 -15.52
C ALA A 25 -9.74 -23.78 -16.08
N ALA A 26 -9.50 -23.51 -17.35
CA ALA A 26 -8.19 -23.71 -17.99
C ALA A 26 -7.24 -22.51 -17.81
N CYS A 27 -7.71 -21.37 -17.25
CA CYS A 27 -6.90 -20.16 -17.14
C CYS A 27 -5.96 -20.23 -15.93
N GLU A 28 -4.66 -20.24 -16.19
CA GLU A 28 -3.61 -20.18 -15.16
C GLU A 28 -3.41 -18.75 -14.64
N ARG A 29 -3.72 -17.75 -15.46
CA ARG A 29 -3.68 -16.32 -15.18
C ARG A 29 -4.72 -15.61 -16.03
N GLY A 30 -4.99 -14.34 -15.73
CA GLY A 30 -5.96 -13.57 -16.51
C GLY A 30 -6.61 -12.46 -15.69
N THR A 31 -7.69 -11.89 -16.24
CA THR A 31 -8.47 -10.85 -15.58
C THR A 31 -9.95 -11.21 -15.59
N ILE A 32 -10.63 -11.01 -14.46
CA ILE A 32 -12.09 -11.05 -14.32
C ILE A 32 -12.56 -9.64 -13.94
N LEU A 33 -13.63 -9.18 -14.56
CA LEU A 33 -14.18 -7.84 -14.36
C LEU A 33 -15.70 -7.92 -14.15
N LEU A 34 -16.20 -7.18 -13.18
CA LEU A 34 -17.63 -7.01 -12.86
C LEU A 34 -18.00 -5.54 -12.90
N ASP A 35 -19.14 -5.21 -13.53
CA ASP A 35 -19.81 -3.94 -13.30
C ASP A 35 -20.95 -4.17 -12.32
N VAL A 36 -20.96 -3.46 -11.20
CA VAL A 36 -21.81 -3.71 -10.04
C VAL A 36 -22.32 -2.41 -9.41
N SER A 37 -23.53 -2.46 -8.86
CA SER A 37 -24.08 -1.42 -7.98
C SER A 37 -24.55 -2.06 -6.69
N ALA A 38 -24.20 -1.48 -5.54
CA ALA A 38 -24.64 -1.96 -4.24
C ALA A 38 -24.91 -0.79 -3.28
N ARG A 39 -25.79 -1.00 -2.28
CA ARG A 39 -26.10 -0.02 -1.22
C ARG A 39 -25.78 -0.54 0.18
N ALA A 40 -25.16 -1.70 0.27
CA ALA A 40 -24.77 -2.38 1.49
C ALA A 40 -23.67 -3.38 1.21
N ASP A 41 -23.14 -3.98 2.27
CA ASP A 41 -22.23 -5.10 2.18
C ASP A 41 -22.85 -6.23 1.35
N ALA A 42 -22.09 -6.79 0.42
CA ALA A 42 -22.55 -7.79 -0.53
C ALA A 42 -21.43 -8.74 -0.97
N THR A 43 -21.78 -9.99 -1.24
CA THR A 43 -20.88 -10.92 -1.95
C THR A 43 -21.06 -10.71 -3.45
N LEU A 44 -20.05 -10.16 -4.12
CA LEU A 44 -20.10 -9.86 -5.55
C LEU A 44 -19.95 -11.11 -6.41
N MET A 45 -18.97 -11.96 -6.06
CA MET A 45 -18.66 -13.17 -6.80
C MET A 45 -17.94 -14.19 -5.91
N THR A 46 -18.26 -15.48 -6.11
CA THR A 46 -17.50 -16.59 -5.55
C THR A 46 -17.14 -17.57 -6.66
N LEU A 47 -15.85 -17.87 -6.76
CA LEU A 47 -15.26 -18.87 -7.66
C LEU A 47 -14.87 -20.08 -6.80
N THR A 48 -15.53 -21.20 -6.98
CA THR A 48 -15.33 -22.42 -6.18
C THR A 48 -14.62 -23.46 -7.03
N GLY A 49 -13.62 -24.12 -6.46
CA GLY A 49 -12.86 -25.16 -7.13
C GLY A 49 -12.58 -26.35 -6.21
N THR A 50 -12.00 -27.41 -6.78
CA THR A 50 -11.61 -28.64 -6.05
C THR A 50 -10.41 -28.42 -5.13
N ASN A 51 -9.59 -27.40 -5.41
CA ASN A 51 -8.32 -27.12 -4.70
C ASN A 51 -8.34 -25.75 -4.01
N GLY A 52 -9.47 -25.05 -4.02
CA GLY A 52 -9.53 -23.73 -3.40
C GLY A 52 -10.73 -22.89 -3.84
N ARG A 53 -10.71 -21.63 -3.42
CA ARG A 53 -11.75 -20.65 -3.79
C ARG A 53 -11.18 -19.24 -3.91
N ILE A 54 -11.89 -18.40 -4.67
CA ILE A 54 -11.69 -16.95 -4.70
C ILE A 54 -13.05 -16.31 -4.45
N ALA A 55 -13.12 -15.34 -3.53
CA ALA A 55 -14.32 -14.57 -3.28
C ALA A 55 -14.02 -13.06 -3.38
N LEU A 56 -14.96 -12.28 -3.90
CA LEU A 56 -14.94 -10.82 -3.92
C LEU A 56 -16.20 -10.30 -3.23
N GLU A 57 -16.04 -9.37 -2.32
CA GLU A 57 -17.10 -8.83 -1.49
C GLU A 57 -16.96 -7.31 -1.33
N LEU A 58 -18.07 -6.63 -1.04
CA LEU A 58 -18.06 -5.27 -0.50
C LEU A 58 -18.30 -5.32 1.00
N ARG A 59 -17.49 -4.60 1.76
CA ARG A 59 -17.59 -4.48 3.22
C ARG A 59 -17.35 -3.04 3.66
N GLY A 60 -18.39 -2.34 4.08
CA GLY A 60 -18.30 -0.93 4.51
C GLY A 60 -17.77 -0.01 3.41
N GLY A 61 -18.18 -0.22 2.17
CA GLY A 61 -17.73 0.54 1.01
C GLY A 61 -16.31 0.22 0.52
N ARG A 62 -15.67 -0.81 1.07
CA ARG A 62 -14.36 -1.32 0.65
C ARG A 62 -14.51 -2.53 -0.25
N LEU A 63 -13.54 -2.73 -1.13
CA LEU A 63 -13.38 -3.98 -1.85
C LEU A 63 -12.57 -4.95 -0.99
N TYR A 64 -13.17 -6.09 -0.68
CA TYR A 64 -12.58 -7.18 0.06
C TYR A 64 -12.52 -8.44 -0.81
N GLY A 65 -11.46 -9.19 -0.73
CA GLY A 65 -11.33 -10.47 -1.41
C GLY A 65 -10.67 -11.51 -0.53
N GLU A 66 -10.87 -12.76 -0.88
CA GLU A 66 -10.23 -13.90 -0.26
C GLU A 66 -9.80 -14.89 -1.32
N GLN A 67 -8.54 -15.29 -1.29
CA GLN A 67 -8.02 -16.42 -2.06
C GLN A 67 -7.60 -17.54 -1.10
N VAL A 68 -8.09 -18.73 -1.32
CA VAL A 68 -7.76 -19.94 -0.54
C VAL A 68 -7.27 -21.01 -1.49
N LEU A 69 -6.11 -21.57 -1.20
CA LEU A 69 -5.55 -22.76 -1.86
C LEU A 69 -5.33 -23.87 -0.85
N GLY A 70 -5.75 -25.09 -1.16
CA GLY A 70 -5.58 -26.27 -0.31
C GLY A 70 -6.68 -27.30 -0.48
N ALA A 71 -6.43 -28.52 0.01
CA ALA A 71 -7.15 -29.75 -0.36
C ALA A 71 -8.61 -29.84 0.10
N ASP A 72 -9.19 -28.88 0.81
CA ASP A 72 -10.55 -29.08 1.32
C ASP A 72 -11.54 -27.93 1.18
N GLY A 73 -11.28 -26.89 0.40
CA GLY A 73 -12.30 -25.86 0.08
C GLY A 73 -13.16 -25.33 1.25
N SER A 74 -12.99 -25.85 2.43
CA SER A 74 -13.69 -25.47 3.66
C SER A 74 -13.11 -24.17 4.22
N PRO A 75 -13.94 -23.29 4.80
CA PRO A 75 -13.45 -22.07 5.45
C PRO A 75 -12.64 -22.46 6.70
N ALA A 76 -11.33 -22.56 6.56
CA ALA A 76 -10.45 -22.80 7.68
C ALA A 76 -10.50 -21.58 8.63
N ALA A 77 -10.82 -21.85 9.89
CA ALA A 77 -10.84 -20.84 10.96
C ALA A 77 -9.41 -20.48 11.35
N GLY A 78 -8.96 -19.27 10.98
CA GLY A 78 -7.75 -18.63 11.50
C GLY A 78 -6.44 -18.97 10.79
N PRO A 79 -5.42 -18.12 10.93
CA PRO A 79 -4.10 -18.36 10.37
C PRO A 79 -3.34 -19.35 11.26
N GLN A 80 -3.40 -20.64 10.93
CA GLN A 80 -2.48 -21.64 11.48
C GLN A 80 -1.64 -22.21 10.34
N ALA A 81 -0.37 -21.86 10.34
CA ALA A 81 0.62 -22.51 9.52
C ALA A 81 0.73 -23.99 9.95
N GLY A 82 0.29 -24.92 9.13
CA GLY A 82 0.40 -26.35 9.43
C GLY A 82 -0.27 -27.31 8.46
N ASP A 83 -1.38 -26.90 7.81
CA ASP A 83 -2.26 -27.86 7.11
C ASP A 83 -2.15 -27.84 5.58
N GLY A 84 -1.16 -27.19 5.00
CA GLY A 84 -1.02 -27.09 3.54
C GLY A 84 -2.07 -26.21 2.86
N VAL A 85 -2.85 -25.43 3.61
CA VAL A 85 -3.81 -24.45 3.10
C VAL A 85 -3.17 -23.05 3.11
N GLU A 86 -3.05 -22.45 1.94
CA GLU A 86 -2.64 -21.05 1.79
C GLU A 86 -3.86 -20.15 1.67
N ARG A 87 -4.01 -19.21 2.59
CA ARG A 87 -5.10 -18.23 2.60
C ARG A 87 -4.53 -16.82 2.50
N ARG A 88 -5.09 -16.04 1.58
CA ARG A 88 -4.80 -14.61 1.41
C ARG A 88 -6.07 -13.81 1.53
N VAL A 89 -6.02 -12.79 2.34
CA VAL A 89 -7.03 -11.74 2.43
C VAL A 89 -6.56 -10.60 1.53
N LEU A 90 -7.45 -10.16 0.65
CA LEU A 90 -7.27 -9.03 -0.24
C LEU A 90 -8.16 -7.92 0.30
N ASP A 91 -7.60 -6.97 1.04
CA ASP A 91 -8.37 -5.89 1.67
C ASP A 91 -7.82 -4.55 1.17
N ALA A 92 -8.61 -3.88 0.35
CA ALA A 92 -8.35 -2.48 0.04
C ALA A 92 -8.65 -1.68 1.32
N GLU A 93 -7.60 -1.33 2.07
CA GLU A 93 -7.68 -0.71 3.41
C GLU A 93 -8.51 0.58 3.43
N ASP A 94 -8.59 1.27 2.29
CA ASP A 94 -9.37 2.50 2.15
C ASP A 94 -10.84 2.23 1.83
N ALA A 95 -11.74 3.01 2.43
CA ALA A 95 -13.15 3.01 2.07
C ALA A 95 -13.33 3.70 0.70
N LEU A 96 -13.39 2.90 -0.37
CA LEU A 96 -13.46 3.37 -1.75
C LEU A 96 -14.83 3.95 -2.15
N GLY A 97 -15.84 3.79 -1.30
CA GLY A 97 -17.16 4.31 -1.58
C GLY A 97 -18.03 3.47 -2.51
N LEU A 98 -17.72 2.21 -2.69
CA LEU A 98 -18.35 1.32 -3.66
C LEU A 98 -19.78 0.84 -3.29
N ASP A 99 -20.28 1.21 -2.11
CA ASP A 99 -21.63 0.90 -1.60
C ASP A 99 -22.60 2.10 -1.68
N ASP A 100 -22.35 3.04 -2.57
CA ASP A 100 -23.15 4.27 -2.74
C ASP A 100 -24.43 4.06 -3.59
N GLY A 101 -24.57 2.89 -4.22
CA GLY A 101 -25.69 2.52 -5.08
C GLY A 101 -25.55 2.96 -6.53
N HIS A 102 -24.39 3.49 -6.92
CA HIS A 102 -24.05 3.79 -8.30
C HIS A 102 -23.24 2.65 -8.95
N PRO A 103 -23.16 2.61 -10.29
CA PRO A 103 -22.38 1.60 -10.98
C PRO A 103 -20.88 1.83 -10.81
N HIS A 104 -20.18 0.78 -10.38
CA HIS A 104 -18.72 0.69 -10.27
C HIS A 104 -18.18 -0.48 -11.06
N THR A 105 -16.92 -0.42 -11.48
CA THR A 105 -16.22 -1.54 -12.08
C THR A 105 -15.20 -2.10 -11.11
N ILE A 106 -15.33 -3.39 -10.80
CA ILE A 106 -14.39 -4.16 -9.99
C ILE A 106 -13.65 -5.12 -10.89
N ALA A 107 -12.33 -5.23 -10.75
CA ALA A 107 -11.57 -6.26 -11.46
C ALA A 107 -10.58 -6.98 -10.55
N LEU A 108 -10.40 -8.28 -10.80
CA LEU A 108 -9.35 -9.11 -10.25
C LEU A 108 -8.47 -9.58 -11.40
N SER A 109 -7.18 -9.27 -11.35
CA SER A 109 -6.20 -9.69 -12.35
C SER A 109 -5.09 -10.48 -11.68
N VAL A 110 -4.71 -11.61 -12.28
CA VAL A 110 -3.59 -12.44 -11.81
C VAL A 110 -2.56 -12.56 -12.93
N ASN A 111 -1.34 -12.16 -12.64
CA ASN A 111 -0.20 -12.23 -13.55
C ASN A 111 0.99 -12.93 -12.87
N GLU A 112 2.17 -12.88 -13.48
CA GLU A 112 3.39 -13.48 -12.92
C GLU A 112 3.92 -12.77 -11.66
N THR A 113 3.46 -11.56 -11.36
CA THR A 113 3.90 -10.80 -10.18
C THR A 113 2.94 -10.91 -9.01
N GLY A 114 1.71 -11.38 -9.23
CA GLY A 114 0.72 -11.54 -8.17
C GLY A 114 -0.73 -11.38 -8.60
N THR A 115 -1.57 -11.19 -7.60
CA THR A 115 -2.98 -10.87 -7.73
C THR A 115 -3.19 -9.38 -7.48
N HIS A 116 -3.97 -8.74 -8.33
CA HIS A 116 -4.23 -7.31 -8.32
C HIS A 116 -5.75 -7.07 -8.31
N LEU A 117 -6.22 -6.22 -7.40
CA LEU A 117 -7.60 -5.74 -7.35
C LEU A 117 -7.69 -4.31 -7.87
N TYR A 118 -8.73 -4.06 -8.64
CA TYR A 118 -9.02 -2.74 -9.22
C TYR A 118 -10.43 -2.29 -8.87
N ALA A 119 -10.57 -1.01 -8.59
CA ALA A 119 -11.84 -0.32 -8.49
C ALA A 119 -11.85 0.86 -9.47
N ASP A 120 -12.89 0.96 -10.31
CA ASP A 120 -13.08 2.01 -11.32
C ASP A 120 -11.86 2.25 -12.24
N GLY A 121 -11.09 1.19 -12.47
CA GLY A 121 -9.95 1.19 -13.38
C GLY A 121 -8.59 1.48 -12.73
N TYR A 122 -8.53 1.70 -11.42
CA TYR A 122 -7.28 1.88 -10.69
C TYR A 122 -7.04 0.72 -9.72
N GLU A 123 -5.78 0.32 -9.62
CA GLU A 123 -5.38 -0.68 -8.64
C GLU A 123 -5.55 -0.14 -7.22
N CYS A 124 -6.26 -0.88 -6.38
CA CYS A 124 -6.50 -0.55 -4.98
C CYS A 124 -5.84 -1.52 -4.01
N PHE A 125 -5.38 -2.68 -4.50
CA PHE A 125 -4.67 -3.66 -3.70
C PHE A 125 -3.89 -4.63 -4.58
N SER A 126 -2.73 -5.12 -4.09
CA SER A 126 -2.01 -6.23 -4.71
C SER A 126 -1.34 -7.15 -3.70
N THR A 127 -1.12 -8.40 -4.09
CA THR A 127 -0.43 -9.43 -3.32
C THR A 127 0.44 -10.29 -4.23
N THR A 128 1.46 -10.93 -3.69
CA THR A 128 2.38 -11.81 -4.44
C THR A 128 1.77 -13.17 -4.80
N LEU A 129 0.57 -13.51 -4.33
CA LEU A 129 -0.08 -14.77 -4.66
C LEU A 129 -0.54 -14.79 -6.12
N THR A 130 -0.07 -15.77 -6.89
CA THR A 130 -0.36 -15.93 -8.32
C THR A 130 -1.44 -16.98 -8.61
N ALA A 131 -2.22 -17.38 -7.60
CA ALA A 131 -3.27 -18.39 -7.78
C ALA A 131 -4.47 -17.85 -8.56
N PHE A 132 -4.84 -18.53 -9.62
CA PHE A 132 -6.01 -18.21 -10.44
C PHE A 132 -6.91 -19.43 -10.65
N LEU A 133 -7.71 -19.44 -11.69
CA LEU A 133 -8.81 -20.40 -11.87
C LEU A 133 -8.34 -21.86 -12.05
N ALA A 134 -7.24 -22.06 -12.77
CA ALA A 134 -6.66 -23.41 -12.95
C ALA A 134 -6.09 -23.96 -11.64
N GLN A 135 -5.41 -23.13 -10.84
CA GLN A 135 -4.81 -23.56 -9.58
C GLN A 135 -5.85 -23.91 -8.52
N ILE A 136 -6.98 -23.18 -8.45
CA ILE A 136 -8.08 -23.55 -7.56
C ILE A 136 -8.87 -24.75 -8.08
N GLY A 137 -8.66 -25.18 -9.34
CA GLY A 137 -9.43 -26.26 -9.95
C GLY A 137 -10.91 -25.90 -10.11
N LEU A 138 -11.20 -24.76 -10.74
CA LEU A 138 -12.54 -24.16 -10.83
C LEU A 138 -13.62 -25.15 -11.24
N THR A 139 -14.69 -25.23 -10.45
CA THR A 139 -15.87 -26.08 -10.69
C THR A 139 -17.18 -25.31 -10.67
N GLY A 140 -17.19 -24.06 -10.18
CA GLY A 140 -18.40 -23.24 -10.11
C GLY A 140 -18.12 -21.76 -10.00
N VAL A 141 -19.05 -20.96 -10.54
CA VAL A 141 -19.08 -19.50 -10.44
C VAL A 141 -20.44 -19.11 -9.89
N SER A 142 -20.46 -18.36 -8.79
CA SER A 142 -21.66 -17.76 -8.22
C SER A 142 -21.51 -16.24 -8.26
N ILE A 143 -22.49 -15.54 -8.80
CA ILE A 143 -22.50 -14.10 -8.97
C ILE A 143 -23.66 -13.57 -8.12
N ASP A 144 -23.39 -12.56 -7.29
CA ASP A 144 -24.35 -11.96 -6.35
C ASP A 144 -25.21 -13.02 -5.63
N PRO A 145 -24.60 -13.97 -4.89
CA PRO A 145 -25.33 -15.08 -4.27
C PRO A 145 -26.34 -14.60 -3.21
N ASP A 146 -26.14 -13.42 -2.66
CA ASP A 146 -26.97 -12.84 -1.59
C ASP A 146 -28.13 -12.00 -2.16
N GLY A 147 -28.11 -11.68 -3.48
CA GLY A 147 -29.12 -10.85 -4.13
C GLY A 147 -29.15 -9.41 -3.63
N ILE A 148 -28.04 -8.88 -3.15
CA ILE A 148 -27.89 -7.54 -2.57
C ILE A 148 -27.30 -6.55 -3.57
N ALA A 149 -26.38 -7.01 -4.41
CA ALA A 149 -25.77 -6.22 -5.47
C ALA A 149 -26.51 -6.42 -6.80
N GLU A 150 -26.52 -5.42 -7.64
CA GLU A 150 -26.92 -5.55 -9.04
C GLU A 150 -25.65 -5.69 -9.89
N VAL A 151 -25.42 -6.88 -10.47
CA VAL A 151 -24.29 -7.13 -11.37
C VAL A 151 -24.75 -7.05 -12.81
N THR A 152 -24.30 -6.04 -13.53
CA THR A 152 -24.74 -5.73 -14.90
C THR A 152 -23.81 -6.23 -15.98
N ARG A 153 -22.58 -6.67 -15.62
CA ARG A 153 -21.62 -7.26 -16.53
C ARG A 153 -20.68 -8.19 -15.79
N LEU A 154 -20.35 -9.33 -16.41
CA LEU A 154 -19.18 -10.16 -16.10
C LEU A 154 -18.36 -10.31 -17.36
N ALA A 155 -17.09 -9.97 -17.33
CA ALA A 155 -16.16 -10.20 -18.43
C ALA A 155 -14.88 -10.88 -17.94
N ALA A 156 -14.28 -11.74 -18.77
CA ALA A 156 -13.05 -12.44 -18.44
C ALA A 156 -12.09 -12.49 -19.62
N TRP A 157 -10.79 -12.47 -19.31
CA TRP A 157 -9.68 -12.58 -20.26
C TRP A 157 -8.73 -13.68 -19.79
N ALA A 158 -8.26 -14.52 -20.71
CA ALA A 158 -7.25 -15.56 -20.44
C ALA A 158 -5.84 -14.98 -20.25
N GLU A 159 -5.62 -13.74 -20.64
CA GLU A 159 -4.38 -12.99 -20.38
C GLU A 159 -4.66 -11.83 -19.42
N PRO A 160 -3.76 -11.53 -18.48
CA PRO A 160 -3.93 -10.40 -17.59
C PRO A 160 -3.94 -9.09 -18.38
N LEU A 161 -4.92 -8.23 -18.09
CA LEU A 161 -4.99 -6.90 -18.66
C LEU A 161 -3.97 -6.00 -17.97
N SER A 162 -3.34 -5.10 -18.73
CA SER A 162 -2.56 -4.01 -18.14
C SER A 162 -3.48 -3.01 -17.43
N ASP A 163 -2.96 -2.23 -16.48
CA ASP A 163 -3.71 -1.20 -15.74
C ASP A 163 -4.48 -0.26 -16.67
N ARG A 164 -3.82 0.17 -17.76
CA ARG A 164 -4.45 1.01 -18.79
C ARG A 164 -5.60 0.28 -19.51
N ALA A 165 -5.47 -1.01 -19.71
CA ALA A 165 -6.52 -1.81 -20.34
C ALA A 165 -7.68 -2.06 -19.37
N VAL A 166 -7.43 -2.30 -18.09
CA VAL A 166 -8.47 -2.37 -17.04
C VAL A 166 -9.22 -1.05 -16.97
N MET A 167 -8.52 0.09 -16.91
CA MET A 167 -9.14 1.42 -16.92
C MET A 167 -9.99 1.65 -18.17
N ALA A 168 -9.54 1.19 -19.34
CA ALA A 168 -10.31 1.35 -20.59
C ALA A 168 -11.60 0.50 -20.62
N GLN A 169 -11.64 -0.60 -19.87
CA GLN A 169 -12.81 -1.47 -19.71
C GLN A 169 -13.78 -1.01 -18.62
N SER A 170 -13.33 -0.16 -17.70
CA SER A 170 -14.12 0.31 -16.56
C SER A 170 -15.15 1.36 -16.95
N LEU A 171 -16.25 1.42 -16.23
CA LEU A 171 -17.29 2.43 -16.40
C LEU A 171 -16.73 3.83 -16.14
N ALA A 172 -17.25 4.82 -16.87
CA ALA A 172 -16.95 6.23 -16.62
C ALA A 172 -18.09 6.85 -15.82
N ALA A 173 -17.77 7.67 -14.82
CA ALA A 173 -18.76 8.45 -14.09
C ALA A 173 -19.51 9.38 -15.05
N THR A 174 -20.84 9.37 -14.98
CA THR A 174 -21.71 10.17 -15.85
C THR A 174 -22.29 11.33 -15.05
N PRO A 175 -22.08 12.59 -15.47
CA PRO A 175 -22.64 13.72 -14.76
C PRO A 175 -24.18 13.79 -14.93
N MET A 176 -24.87 14.12 -13.85
CA MET A 176 -26.31 14.42 -13.89
C MET A 176 -26.60 15.65 -14.76
N VAL A 177 -25.71 16.64 -14.70
CA VAL A 177 -25.77 17.89 -15.49
C VAL A 177 -24.38 18.32 -15.91
N GLN A 178 -24.25 18.73 -17.16
CA GLN A 178 -23.04 19.34 -17.71
C GLN A 178 -23.40 20.65 -18.41
N PHE A 179 -22.64 21.71 -18.15
CA PHE A 179 -22.87 23.00 -18.78
C PHE A 179 -21.54 23.76 -18.99
N ALA A 180 -21.47 24.55 -20.07
CA ALA A 180 -20.31 25.40 -20.35
C ALA A 180 -20.32 26.63 -19.45
N ALA A 181 -19.21 27.39 -19.44
CA ALA A 181 -19.02 28.62 -18.67
C ALA A 181 -20.18 29.62 -18.92
N SER A 182 -21.25 29.49 -18.16
CA SER A 182 -22.50 30.22 -18.25
C SER A 182 -23.35 29.92 -17.01
N GLU A 183 -24.60 30.34 -17.05
CA GLU A 183 -25.57 30.06 -16.02
C GLU A 183 -26.32 28.75 -16.31
N LEU A 184 -26.50 27.91 -15.28
CA LEU A 184 -27.28 26.67 -15.37
C LEU A 184 -28.77 26.98 -15.60
N SER A 185 -29.45 26.17 -16.38
CA SER A 185 -30.91 26.34 -16.60
C SER A 185 -31.69 26.27 -15.27
N ALA A 186 -32.75 27.07 -15.14
CA ALA A 186 -33.58 27.06 -13.93
C ALA A 186 -34.22 25.68 -13.64
N ARG A 187 -34.39 24.84 -14.67
CA ARG A 187 -34.88 23.45 -14.49
C ARG A 187 -33.79 22.60 -13.81
N ASP A 188 -32.56 22.67 -14.30
CA ASP A 188 -31.46 21.87 -13.81
C ASP A 188 -31.00 22.37 -12.45
N ALA A 189 -30.99 23.68 -12.20
CA ALA A 189 -30.77 24.27 -10.88
C ALA A 189 -31.70 23.70 -9.80
N ARG A 190 -33.01 23.53 -10.14
CA ARG A 190 -33.95 22.89 -9.22
C ARG A 190 -33.70 21.40 -9.02
N ARG A 191 -33.27 20.68 -10.06
CA ARG A 191 -32.92 19.24 -9.94
C ARG A 191 -31.71 19.05 -9.05
N THR A 192 -30.67 19.82 -9.26
CA THR A 192 -29.44 19.74 -8.47
C THR A 192 -29.64 20.19 -7.03
N GLY A 193 -30.56 21.10 -6.78
CA GLY A 193 -30.95 21.56 -5.43
C GLY A 193 -31.58 20.50 -4.53
N ALA A 194 -31.84 19.28 -5.02
CA ALA A 194 -32.28 18.15 -4.18
C ALA A 194 -31.10 17.30 -3.67
N LEU A 195 -29.89 17.55 -4.15
CA LEU A 195 -28.73 16.73 -3.85
C LEU A 195 -28.17 17.07 -2.46
N THR A 196 -28.24 16.12 -1.54
CA THR A 196 -27.63 16.18 -0.21
C THR A 196 -26.18 15.70 -0.22
N THR A 197 -25.84 14.90 -1.22
CA THR A 197 -24.50 14.38 -1.51
C THR A 197 -24.23 14.50 -3.00
N GLY A 198 -22.98 14.45 -3.42
CA GLY A 198 -22.60 14.49 -4.82
C GLY A 198 -21.24 15.08 -5.07
N ALA A 199 -20.96 15.40 -6.33
CA ALA A 199 -19.72 16.07 -6.68
C ALA A 199 -19.95 17.22 -7.68
N ILE A 200 -19.10 18.24 -7.60
CA ILE A 200 -19.01 19.34 -8.57
C ILE A 200 -17.60 19.34 -9.15
N ARG A 201 -17.52 19.34 -10.49
CA ARG A 201 -16.25 19.42 -11.23
C ARG A 201 -16.24 20.65 -12.11
N ALA A 202 -15.12 21.35 -12.16
CA ALA A 202 -14.86 22.40 -13.14
C ALA A 202 -13.40 22.41 -13.58
N LEU A 203 -13.17 22.84 -14.82
CA LEU A 203 -11.83 23.16 -15.31
C LEU A 203 -11.67 24.69 -15.30
N PHE A 204 -10.56 25.15 -14.73
CA PHE A 204 -10.24 26.57 -14.70
C PHE A 204 -8.74 26.83 -14.89
N ARG A 205 -8.39 28.05 -15.31
CA ARG A 205 -7.03 28.59 -15.23
C ARG A 205 -7.10 30.07 -14.95
N THR A 206 -6.10 30.60 -14.27
CA THR A 206 -5.89 32.04 -14.10
C THR A 206 -4.97 32.57 -15.20
N ARG A 207 -4.89 33.90 -15.35
CA ARG A 207 -3.93 34.55 -16.27
C ARG A 207 -2.62 34.93 -15.59
N GLY A 208 -2.39 34.55 -14.34
CA GLY A 208 -1.19 34.82 -13.58
C GLY A 208 -1.39 34.70 -12.08
N ARG A 209 -0.30 34.80 -11.32
CA ARG A 209 -0.29 34.65 -9.87
C ARG A 209 -0.90 35.84 -9.13
N GLY A 210 -1.36 35.60 -7.89
CA GLY A 210 -1.94 36.59 -7.00
C GLY A 210 -3.35 37.01 -7.41
N GLN A 211 -4.02 36.24 -8.25
CA GLN A 211 -5.35 36.55 -8.73
C GLN A 211 -6.41 35.84 -7.87
N ALA A 212 -7.44 36.61 -7.49
CA ALA A 212 -8.62 36.09 -6.83
C ALA A 212 -9.80 36.04 -7.80
N GLY A 213 -10.69 35.07 -7.63
CA GLY A 213 -11.92 35.02 -8.43
C GLY A 213 -12.75 33.77 -8.18
N THR A 214 -13.95 33.81 -8.69
CA THR A 214 -14.95 32.75 -8.53
C THR A 214 -14.86 31.74 -9.66
N VAL A 215 -14.60 30.50 -9.33
CA VAL A 215 -14.65 29.36 -10.25
C VAL A 215 -16.09 28.90 -10.44
N ILE A 216 -16.80 28.66 -9.33
CA ILE A 216 -18.23 28.36 -9.32
C ILE A 216 -18.89 29.08 -8.15
N VAL A 217 -20.09 29.62 -8.38
CA VAL A 217 -20.96 30.11 -7.32
C VAL A 217 -22.39 29.60 -7.59
N ALA A 218 -23.06 29.18 -6.53
CA ALA A 218 -24.48 28.89 -6.57
C ALA A 218 -25.21 29.67 -5.49
N CYS A 219 -26.46 30.09 -5.75
CA CYS A 219 -27.29 30.73 -4.75
C CYS A 219 -28.70 30.17 -4.75
N GLY A 220 -29.28 30.16 -3.57
CA GLY A 220 -30.67 29.78 -3.32
C GLY A 220 -31.21 30.48 -2.08
N LYS A 221 -32.43 30.15 -1.69
CA LYS A 221 -33.05 30.76 -0.50
C LYS A 221 -32.34 30.29 0.78
N GLY A 222 -31.79 29.05 0.82
CA GLY A 222 -31.09 28.49 1.97
C GLY A 222 -29.68 29.05 2.14
N GLY A 223 -29.09 29.68 1.11
CA GLY A 223 -27.73 30.19 1.22
C GLY A 223 -27.00 30.31 -0.10
N THR A 224 -25.66 30.31 -0.02
CA THR A 224 -24.77 30.37 -1.18
C THR A 224 -23.65 29.36 -1.08
N LEU A 225 -23.28 28.76 -2.20
CA LEU A 225 -22.09 27.90 -2.36
C LEU A 225 -21.05 28.68 -3.15
N HIS A 226 -19.83 28.66 -2.70
CA HIS A 226 -18.68 29.30 -3.34
C HIS A 226 -17.54 28.32 -3.54
N LEU A 227 -17.02 28.23 -4.75
CA LEU A 227 -15.74 27.66 -5.09
C LEU A 227 -14.86 28.77 -5.68
N GLU A 228 -13.89 29.23 -4.91
CA GLU A 228 -13.13 30.45 -5.20
C GLU A 228 -11.63 30.19 -5.11
N ILE A 229 -10.88 30.93 -5.92
CA ILE A 229 -9.42 30.96 -5.88
C ILE A 229 -8.93 32.32 -5.38
N ASP A 230 -7.88 32.31 -4.59
CA ASP A 230 -7.12 33.48 -4.17
C ASP A 230 -5.60 33.18 -4.14
N ALA A 231 -4.78 34.19 -3.78
CA ALA A 231 -3.32 34.06 -3.72
C ALA A 231 -2.82 32.99 -2.72
N GLY A 232 -3.67 32.50 -1.82
CA GLY A 232 -3.31 31.51 -0.81
C GLY A 232 -3.87 30.11 -1.08
N GLY A 233 -4.62 29.93 -2.15
CA GLY A 233 -5.18 28.63 -2.51
C GLY A 233 -6.60 28.70 -3.07
N LEU A 234 -7.28 27.55 -3.02
CA LEU A 234 -8.66 27.39 -3.43
C LEU A 234 -9.53 27.10 -2.20
N SER A 235 -10.72 27.67 -2.14
CA SER A 235 -11.67 27.48 -1.05
C SER A 235 -13.03 27.04 -1.56
N TYR A 236 -13.63 26.06 -0.87
CA TYR A 236 -15.02 25.68 -1.01
C TYR A 236 -15.76 26.05 0.26
N ARG A 237 -16.88 26.79 0.14
CA ARG A 237 -17.68 27.24 1.28
C ARG A 237 -19.16 27.19 0.95
N ILE A 238 -19.97 26.81 1.95
CA ILE A 238 -21.43 27.02 1.92
C ILE A 238 -21.80 27.97 3.06
N LEU A 239 -22.37 29.09 2.69
CA LEU A 239 -22.81 30.13 3.61
C LEU A 239 -24.33 30.05 3.80
N PRO A 240 -24.84 30.20 5.03
CA PRO A 240 -26.27 30.19 5.30
C PRO A 240 -26.96 31.40 4.65
N GLY A 241 -28.24 31.28 4.37
CA GLY A 241 -29.07 32.34 3.80
C GLY A 241 -29.31 33.48 4.78
N ALA A 242 -29.73 34.64 4.25
CA ALA A 242 -29.95 35.87 5.05
C ALA A 242 -31.02 35.70 6.13
N ASP A 243 -31.94 34.75 5.98
CA ASP A 243 -32.99 34.46 6.97
C ASP A 243 -32.52 33.48 8.08
N SER A 244 -31.28 32.96 7.99
CA SER A 244 -30.69 32.06 9.00
C SER A 244 -30.24 32.86 10.22
N SER A 245 -30.31 32.21 11.39
CA SER A 245 -29.64 32.70 12.60
C SER A 245 -28.16 32.37 12.66
N GLU A 246 -27.69 31.49 11.78
CA GLU A 246 -26.27 31.11 11.66
C GLU A 246 -25.53 32.14 10.84
N THR A 247 -24.34 32.54 11.30
CA THR A 247 -23.47 33.53 10.65
C THR A 247 -22.19 32.89 10.12
N GLU A 248 -21.83 31.72 10.65
CA GLU A 248 -20.66 30.96 10.24
C GLU A 248 -20.97 30.07 9.03
N PRO A 249 -19.98 29.73 8.20
CA PRO A 249 -20.15 28.78 7.11
C PRO A 249 -20.68 27.43 7.61
N LEU A 250 -21.63 26.83 6.90
CA LEU A 250 -22.08 25.45 7.17
C LEU A 250 -20.94 24.45 6.92
N ILE A 251 -20.09 24.75 5.96
CA ILE A 251 -18.84 24.05 5.68
C ILE A 251 -17.84 25.02 5.06
N GLU A 252 -16.57 24.86 5.43
CA GLU A 252 -15.45 25.51 4.76
C GLU A 252 -14.29 24.53 4.61
N VAL A 253 -13.80 24.37 3.38
CA VAL A 253 -12.64 23.56 3.03
C VAL A 253 -11.66 24.46 2.27
N ARG A 254 -10.43 24.55 2.74
CA ARG A 254 -9.38 25.31 2.08
C ARG A 254 -8.25 24.39 1.63
N ALA A 255 -7.96 24.42 0.34
CA ALA A 255 -6.84 23.76 -0.29
C ALA A 255 -5.70 24.78 -0.48
N PRO A 256 -4.68 24.81 0.40
CA PRO A 256 -3.56 25.71 0.25
C PRO A 256 -2.73 25.34 -0.99
N GLY A 257 -2.19 26.32 -1.68
CA GLY A 257 -1.39 26.11 -2.88
C GLY A 257 -1.41 27.27 -3.85
N HIS A 258 -0.65 27.15 -4.93
CA HIS A 258 -0.53 28.16 -5.99
C HIS A 258 -1.25 27.68 -7.27
N TRP A 259 -2.55 27.43 -7.16
CA TRP A 259 -3.42 27.02 -8.27
C TRP A 259 -3.72 28.17 -9.24
N ASP A 260 -3.15 29.33 -8.98
CA ASP A 260 -3.20 30.54 -9.81
C ASP A 260 -1.95 30.69 -10.70
N ASP A 261 -1.36 29.60 -11.15
CA ASP A 261 -0.09 29.55 -11.89
C ASP A 261 -0.22 29.76 -13.41
N GLY A 262 -1.45 29.90 -13.90
CA GLY A 262 -1.75 30.09 -15.33
C GLY A 262 -1.93 28.82 -16.11
N THR A 263 -1.79 27.64 -15.50
CA THR A 263 -2.09 26.35 -16.12
C THR A 263 -3.56 25.96 -15.92
N TRP A 264 -4.04 24.99 -16.70
CA TRP A 264 -5.36 24.41 -16.50
C TRP A 264 -5.33 23.48 -15.30
N HIS A 265 -6.31 23.65 -14.41
CA HIS A 265 -6.57 22.77 -13.29
C HIS A 265 -7.95 22.16 -13.38
N ASP A 266 -8.06 20.90 -13.04
CA ASP A 266 -9.29 20.15 -12.90
C ASP A 266 -9.64 20.07 -11.41
N VAL A 267 -10.63 20.83 -10.97
CA VAL A 267 -11.08 20.81 -9.58
C VAL A 267 -12.34 19.98 -9.44
N VAL A 268 -12.32 19.08 -8.48
CA VAL A 268 -13.50 18.31 -8.04
C VAL A 268 -13.71 18.53 -6.55
N VAL A 269 -14.93 18.92 -6.19
CA VAL A 269 -15.38 18.92 -4.80
C VAL A 269 -16.41 17.81 -4.65
N THR A 270 -16.19 16.89 -3.72
CA THR A 270 -17.12 15.80 -3.42
C THR A 270 -17.59 15.90 -1.99
N SER A 271 -18.88 15.63 -1.76
CA SER A 271 -19.52 15.68 -0.45
C SER A 271 -20.32 14.41 -0.20
N ALA A 272 -19.85 13.58 0.73
CA ALA A 272 -20.52 12.36 1.17
C ALA A 272 -19.91 11.84 2.49
N ARG A 273 -20.60 10.91 3.13
CA ARG A 273 -20.10 10.11 4.26
C ARG A 273 -19.52 10.92 5.43
N GLY A 274 -20.04 12.12 5.62
CA GLY A 274 -19.58 12.98 6.71
C GLY A 274 -18.26 13.71 6.43
N ALA A 275 -17.83 13.78 5.16
CA ALA A 275 -16.71 14.58 4.72
C ALA A 275 -17.02 15.37 3.45
N VAL A 276 -16.38 16.53 3.31
CA VAL A 276 -16.28 17.27 2.05
C VAL A 276 -14.79 17.28 1.68
N GLU A 277 -14.50 16.85 0.46
CA GLU A 277 -13.14 16.73 -0.05
C GLU A 277 -12.95 17.60 -1.29
N VAL A 278 -11.78 18.18 -1.41
CA VAL A 278 -11.34 18.96 -2.58
C VAL A 278 -10.19 18.24 -3.25
N HIS A 279 -10.37 17.95 -4.53
CA HIS A 279 -9.35 17.32 -5.38
C HIS A 279 -8.94 18.29 -6.48
N ILE A 280 -7.65 18.32 -6.80
CA ILE A 280 -7.11 19.09 -7.93
C ILE A 280 -6.24 18.16 -8.76
N ASP A 281 -6.47 18.16 -10.07
CA ASP A 281 -5.73 17.37 -11.06
C ASP A 281 -5.71 15.85 -10.73
N GLY A 282 -6.80 15.37 -10.12
CA GLY A 282 -6.98 13.97 -9.77
C GLY A 282 -6.55 13.58 -8.36
N TYR A 283 -6.01 14.50 -7.54
CA TYR A 283 -5.48 14.20 -6.21
C TYR A 283 -6.18 15.03 -5.12
N GLN A 284 -6.50 14.37 -4.01
CA GLN A 284 -7.05 15.06 -2.83
C GLN A 284 -6.02 16.02 -2.25
N VAL A 285 -6.42 17.28 -2.11
CA VAL A 285 -5.57 18.37 -1.59
C VAL A 285 -6.07 18.96 -0.28
N ALA A 286 -7.36 18.77 0.03
CA ALA A 286 -7.95 19.20 1.30
C ALA A 286 -9.23 18.41 1.60
N HIS A 287 -9.61 18.37 2.88
CA HIS A 287 -10.89 17.86 3.34
C HIS A 287 -11.34 18.55 4.62
N ALA A 288 -12.64 18.48 4.91
CA ALA A 288 -13.21 18.86 6.19
C ALA A 288 -14.28 17.84 6.63
N PRO A 289 -14.41 17.56 7.94
CA PRO A 289 -15.51 16.75 8.46
C PRO A 289 -16.85 17.48 8.30
N GLY A 290 -17.93 16.72 8.13
CA GLY A 290 -19.26 17.23 7.89
C GLY A 290 -19.73 16.93 6.47
N SER A 291 -20.97 17.27 6.17
CA SER A 291 -21.53 17.15 4.83
C SER A 291 -22.41 18.36 4.55
N ALA A 292 -22.10 19.10 3.50
CA ALA A 292 -22.96 20.15 3.00
C ALA A 292 -22.83 20.19 1.47
N PHE A 293 -23.95 20.32 0.79
CA PHE A 293 -24.02 20.31 -0.67
C PHE A 293 -25.15 21.20 -1.17
N LEU A 294 -25.60 21.03 -2.39
CA LEU A 294 -26.59 21.90 -3.05
C LEU A 294 -27.95 21.92 -2.36
N ALA A 295 -28.33 20.86 -1.63
CA ALA A 295 -29.58 20.84 -0.86
C ALA A 295 -29.59 21.86 0.30
N ASP A 296 -28.45 22.20 0.86
CA ASP A 296 -28.34 23.13 1.97
C ASP A 296 -28.60 24.59 1.56
N ILE A 297 -28.47 24.89 0.28
CA ILE A 297 -28.81 26.20 -0.29
C ILE A 297 -30.16 26.22 -1.01
N ALA A 298 -30.93 25.12 -0.97
CA ALA A 298 -32.15 24.97 -1.71
C ALA A 298 -33.28 25.94 -1.26
N PRO A 299 -34.26 26.25 -2.15
CA PRO A 299 -34.26 25.94 -3.57
C PRO A 299 -33.20 26.74 -4.33
N VAL A 300 -32.39 26.03 -5.11
CA VAL A 300 -31.29 26.65 -5.89
C VAL A 300 -31.93 27.51 -7.01
N ALA A 301 -31.52 28.77 -7.05
CA ALA A 301 -32.01 29.74 -8.03
C ALA A 301 -31.06 29.91 -9.21
N ARG A 302 -29.74 29.95 -8.94
CA ARG A 302 -28.73 30.19 -9.95
C ARG A 302 -27.46 29.36 -9.63
N VAL A 303 -26.79 28.89 -10.67
CA VAL A 303 -25.42 28.34 -10.61
C VAL A 303 -24.63 28.98 -11.74
N VAL A 304 -23.53 29.63 -11.42
CA VAL A 304 -22.69 30.40 -12.37
C VAL A 304 -21.27 29.87 -12.34
N VAL A 305 -20.63 29.79 -13.50
CA VAL A 305 -19.24 29.30 -13.67
C VAL A 305 -18.38 30.42 -14.26
N GLY A 306 -17.21 30.65 -13.68
CA GLY A 306 -16.23 31.62 -14.13
C GLY A 306 -16.63 33.08 -13.88
N ALA A 307 -17.63 33.33 -13.04
CA ALA A 307 -18.00 34.65 -12.56
C ALA A 307 -18.70 34.57 -11.20
N ASP A 308 -18.71 35.66 -10.45
CA ASP A 308 -19.53 35.81 -9.26
C ASP A 308 -21.00 36.17 -9.59
N LEU A 309 -21.84 36.31 -8.56
CA LEU A 309 -23.25 36.63 -8.70
C LEU A 309 -23.52 38.05 -9.27
N ASP A 310 -22.57 38.96 -9.13
CA ASP A 310 -22.62 40.32 -9.66
C ASP A 310 -22.08 40.42 -11.10
N GLY A 311 -21.61 39.29 -11.65
CA GLY A 311 -21.10 39.19 -13.03
C GLY A 311 -19.61 39.56 -13.18
N LYS A 312 -18.87 39.72 -12.06
CA LYS A 312 -17.43 39.90 -12.10
C LYS A 312 -16.77 38.58 -12.49
N ARG A 313 -16.11 38.58 -13.63
CA ARG A 313 -15.48 37.38 -14.18
C ARG A 313 -14.20 37.01 -13.44
N LEU A 314 -13.93 35.70 -13.38
CA LEU A 314 -12.62 35.16 -13.04
C LEU A 314 -11.56 35.82 -13.93
N PHE A 315 -10.45 36.29 -13.37
CA PHE A 315 -9.31 36.76 -14.15
C PHE A 315 -8.56 35.55 -14.74
N GLY A 316 -9.17 34.96 -15.76
CA GLY A 316 -8.76 33.71 -16.34
C GLY A 316 -9.86 33.14 -17.21
N GLU A 317 -9.95 31.83 -17.22
CA GLU A 317 -10.97 31.08 -17.94
C GLU A 317 -11.49 29.96 -17.04
N ALA A 318 -12.78 29.76 -17.02
CA ALA A 318 -13.40 28.54 -16.52
C ALA A 318 -14.18 27.93 -17.67
N GLN A 319 -14.07 26.60 -17.84
CA GLN A 319 -14.75 25.88 -18.90
C GLN A 319 -15.98 25.13 -18.32
N THR A 320 -16.26 23.99 -18.89
CA THR A 320 -17.36 23.12 -18.52
C THR A 320 -17.37 22.82 -17.02
N ALA A 321 -18.53 23.01 -16.40
CA ALA A 321 -18.81 22.46 -15.08
C ALA A 321 -19.73 21.25 -15.18
N MET A 322 -19.58 20.31 -14.26
CA MET A 322 -20.34 19.09 -14.17
C MET A 322 -20.83 18.91 -12.73
N ILE A 323 -22.07 18.49 -12.57
CA ILE A 323 -22.64 18.14 -11.28
C ILE A 323 -23.05 16.68 -11.34
N TYR A 324 -22.59 15.90 -10.37
CA TYR A 324 -22.88 14.48 -10.21
C TYR A 324 -23.81 14.30 -9.01
N ASP A 325 -24.74 13.35 -9.12
CA ASP A 325 -25.69 12.99 -8.06
C ASP A 325 -25.12 11.92 -7.09
N ALA A 326 -23.88 11.53 -7.32
CA ALA A 326 -23.07 10.73 -6.40
C ALA A 326 -21.77 11.47 -6.05
N ALA A 327 -21.22 11.18 -4.89
CA ALA A 327 -19.81 11.47 -4.61
C ALA A 327 -18.94 10.60 -5.52
N LEU A 328 -17.95 11.20 -6.16
CA LEU A 328 -17.03 10.46 -7.01
C LEU A 328 -15.96 9.77 -6.17
N THR A 329 -15.58 8.55 -6.56
CA THR A 329 -14.44 7.86 -5.97
C THR A 329 -13.12 8.51 -6.43
N ASP A 330 -12.05 8.30 -5.68
CA ASP A 330 -10.69 8.73 -6.05
C ASP A 330 -10.29 8.26 -7.47
N ALA A 331 -10.63 7.02 -7.78
CA ALA A 331 -10.39 6.42 -9.09
C ALA A 331 -11.13 7.14 -10.21
N GLN A 332 -12.42 7.44 -9.99
CA GLN A 332 -13.23 8.21 -10.95
C GLN A 332 -12.69 9.62 -11.14
N ILE A 333 -12.27 10.29 -10.06
CA ILE A 333 -11.69 11.64 -10.10
C ILE A 333 -10.36 11.64 -10.86
N LYS A 334 -9.45 10.70 -10.56
CA LYS A 334 -8.18 10.52 -11.30
C LYS A 334 -8.42 10.29 -12.78
N ARG A 335 -9.39 9.45 -13.12
CA ARG A 335 -9.75 9.19 -14.52
C ARG A 335 -10.29 10.43 -15.23
N LEU A 336 -11.15 11.21 -14.58
CA LEU A 336 -11.70 12.46 -15.14
C LEU A 336 -10.61 13.50 -15.36
N ALA A 337 -9.62 13.59 -14.49
CA ALA A 337 -8.47 14.46 -14.63
C ALA A 337 -7.44 13.96 -15.67
N GLY A 338 -7.62 12.75 -16.22
CA GLY A 338 -6.68 12.15 -17.17
C GLY A 338 -5.39 11.66 -16.51
N ALA A 339 -5.36 11.48 -15.19
CA ALA A 339 -4.23 10.92 -14.49
C ALA A 339 -3.99 9.48 -14.96
N SER A 340 -2.72 9.15 -15.21
CA SER A 340 -2.37 7.77 -15.56
C SER A 340 -2.40 6.90 -14.31
N PRO A 341 -2.92 5.66 -14.41
CA PRO A 341 -2.80 4.72 -13.31
C PRO A 341 -1.32 4.50 -12.96
N LEU A 342 -0.99 4.57 -11.68
CA LEU A 342 0.31 4.17 -11.18
C LEU A 342 0.20 2.73 -10.73
N PRO A 343 0.83 1.77 -11.43
CA PRO A 343 0.78 0.39 -11.02
C PRO A 343 1.47 0.24 -9.66
N THR A 344 0.78 -0.36 -8.70
CA THR A 344 1.36 -0.77 -7.43
C THR A 344 1.70 -2.26 -7.49
N ARG A 345 2.70 -2.70 -6.75
CA ARG A 345 3.13 -4.10 -6.68
C ARG A 345 3.57 -4.44 -5.28
N ALA A 346 3.04 -5.51 -4.73
CA ALA A 346 3.57 -6.07 -3.51
C ALA A 346 4.93 -6.73 -3.82
N LEU A 347 6.00 -6.21 -3.24
CA LEU A 347 7.34 -6.82 -3.34
C LEU A 347 7.56 -7.83 -2.21
N PHE A 348 6.99 -7.57 -1.07
CA PHE A 348 7.03 -8.40 0.13
C PHE A 348 5.61 -8.46 0.69
N ASP A 349 5.15 -9.64 1.06
CA ASP A 349 3.79 -9.84 1.55
C ASP A 349 3.75 -10.91 2.64
N THR A 350 2.76 -10.86 3.50
CA THR A 350 2.50 -11.85 4.54
C THR A 350 2.50 -13.28 3.99
N GLY A 351 3.31 -14.16 4.59
CA GLY A 351 3.49 -15.57 4.18
C GLY A 351 4.43 -15.79 3.00
N TYR A 352 4.88 -14.75 2.29
CA TYR A 352 5.88 -14.89 1.24
C TYR A 352 7.17 -15.46 1.84
N HIS A 353 7.76 -16.50 1.22
CA HIS A 353 8.87 -17.27 1.78
C HIS A 353 8.67 -17.72 3.24
N GLY A 354 7.43 -18.00 3.65
CA GLY A 354 7.09 -18.54 4.97
C GLY A 354 7.14 -17.55 6.14
N ALA A 355 7.43 -16.27 5.89
CA ALA A 355 7.47 -15.26 6.94
C ALA A 355 6.06 -14.76 7.31
N LEU A 356 5.86 -14.49 8.60
CA LEU A 356 4.57 -14.00 9.09
C LEU A 356 4.28 -12.58 8.62
N SER A 357 5.31 -11.71 8.53
CA SER A 357 5.14 -10.34 8.02
C SER A 357 6.45 -9.76 7.51
N TYR A 358 6.33 -8.65 6.77
CA TYR A 358 7.43 -7.80 6.34
C TYR A 358 7.15 -6.38 6.80
N ARG A 359 8.19 -5.68 7.28
CA ARG A 359 8.09 -4.29 7.72
C ARG A 359 9.37 -3.51 7.38
N ILE A 360 9.33 -2.19 7.65
CA ILE A 360 10.48 -1.28 7.54
C ILE A 360 11.11 -1.38 6.14
N PRO A 361 10.37 -1.00 5.08
CA PRO A 361 10.91 -1.04 3.74
C PRO A 361 11.99 0.02 3.54
N SER A 362 13.08 -0.36 2.86
CA SER A 362 14.08 0.55 2.34
C SER A 362 14.11 0.49 0.82
N LEU A 363 14.24 1.64 0.16
CA LEU A 363 14.24 1.74 -1.29
C LEU A 363 15.36 2.67 -1.75
N LEU A 364 16.15 2.22 -2.74
CA LEU A 364 17.21 3.01 -3.34
C LEU A 364 17.21 2.81 -4.86
N THR A 365 17.17 3.91 -5.61
CA THR A 365 17.46 3.90 -7.04
C THR A 365 18.91 4.33 -7.26
N LEU A 366 19.68 3.48 -7.91
CA LEU A 366 21.08 3.74 -8.23
C LEU A 366 21.21 4.68 -9.44
N ASP A 367 22.36 5.29 -9.62
CA ASP A 367 22.65 6.16 -10.76
C ASP A 367 22.52 5.44 -12.12
N SER A 368 22.68 4.12 -12.14
CA SER A 368 22.45 3.25 -13.31
C SER A 368 20.95 3.04 -13.66
N GLY A 369 20.04 3.37 -12.73
CA GLY A 369 18.62 3.06 -12.85
C GLY A 369 18.19 1.72 -12.23
N VAL A 370 19.15 0.93 -11.71
CA VAL A 370 18.84 -0.26 -10.90
C VAL A 370 18.13 0.18 -9.62
N VAL A 371 17.10 -0.55 -9.21
CA VAL A 371 16.34 -0.28 -7.98
C VAL A 371 16.54 -1.43 -7.00
N LEU A 372 16.89 -1.09 -5.75
CA LEU A 372 17.02 -2.03 -4.64
C LEU A 372 15.89 -1.76 -3.65
N ALA A 373 15.18 -2.82 -3.24
CA ALA A 373 14.16 -2.78 -2.21
C ALA A 373 14.50 -3.78 -1.11
N GLY A 374 14.72 -3.28 0.11
CA GLY A 374 14.99 -4.08 1.30
C GLY A 374 13.80 -4.08 2.26
N ALA A 375 13.73 -5.09 3.12
CA ALA A 375 12.74 -5.16 4.19
C ALA A 375 13.21 -6.06 5.34
N ASP A 376 12.63 -5.85 6.52
CA ASP A 376 12.67 -6.77 7.65
C ASP A 376 11.77 -7.96 7.35
N GLN A 377 12.32 -9.17 7.21
CA GLN A 377 11.55 -10.40 7.16
C GLN A 377 11.31 -10.91 8.58
N ARG A 378 10.10 -10.75 9.10
CA ARG A 378 9.69 -11.19 10.45
C ARG A 378 9.14 -12.60 10.37
N VAL A 379 9.98 -13.57 10.76
CA VAL A 379 9.73 -14.99 10.46
C VAL A 379 8.54 -15.54 11.23
N SER A 380 8.53 -15.38 12.56
CA SER A 380 7.60 -16.11 13.43
C SER A 380 6.49 -15.27 14.04
N ILE A 381 6.76 -13.98 14.30
CA ILE A 381 5.83 -13.02 14.90
C ILE A 381 5.98 -11.64 14.22
N PRO A 382 4.96 -10.79 14.23
CA PRO A 382 5.02 -9.50 13.52
C PRO A 382 5.77 -8.40 14.29
N ASN A 383 6.22 -8.67 15.51
CA ASN A 383 6.80 -7.69 16.43
C ASN A 383 8.23 -7.31 16.03
N ASP A 384 8.70 -6.19 16.56
CA ASP A 384 10.11 -5.78 16.55
C ASP A 384 10.96 -6.73 17.41
N ALA A 385 12.27 -6.46 17.52
CA ALA A 385 13.17 -7.20 18.41
C ALA A 385 12.66 -7.14 19.88
N PRO A 386 12.72 -8.25 20.65
CA PRO A 386 13.34 -9.55 20.33
C PRO A 386 12.47 -10.42 19.41
N ASN A 387 13.00 -10.85 18.32
CA ASN A 387 12.34 -11.70 17.32
C ASN A 387 13.37 -12.27 16.34
N ASP A 388 13.03 -13.34 15.63
CA ASP A 388 13.77 -13.83 14.47
C ASP A 388 13.43 -12.95 13.26
N ILE A 389 14.35 -12.04 12.93
CA ILE A 389 14.19 -11.07 11.84
C ILE A 389 15.42 -11.11 10.94
N ASN A 390 15.18 -11.37 9.65
CA ASN A 390 16.22 -11.38 8.63
C ASN A 390 16.18 -10.09 7.79
N LEU A 391 17.32 -9.69 7.26
CA LEU A 391 17.39 -8.67 6.22
C LEU A 391 17.23 -9.32 4.85
N VAL A 392 16.18 -8.94 4.12
CA VAL A 392 15.90 -9.44 2.77
C VAL A 392 15.90 -8.30 1.74
N MET A 393 16.11 -8.67 0.47
CA MET A 393 16.16 -7.69 -0.62
C MET A 393 15.66 -8.28 -1.93
N ARG A 394 15.03 -7.42 -2.74
CA ARG A 394 14.76 -7.64 -4.16
C ARG A 394 15.45 -6.56 -4.99
N ARG A 395 15.85 -6.91 -6.21
CA ARG A 395 16.50 -6.03 -7.16
C ARG A 395 15.70 -5.94 -8.46
N SER A 396 15.61 -4.74 -9.04
CA SER A 396 15.05 -4.49 -10.36
C SER A 396 16.12 -3.88 -11.26
N LEU A 397 16.26 -4.40 -12.48
CA LEU A 397 17.22 -3.93 -13.50
C LEU A 397 16.56 -2.99 -14.52
N ASP A 398 15.25 -2.76 -14.42
CA ASP A 398 14.45 -2.04 -15.41
C ASP A 398 13.61 -0.90 -14.79
N GLY A 399 14.11 -0.31 -13.71
CA GLY A 399 13.46 0.83 -13.03
C GLY A 399 12.20 0.46 -12.27
N GLY A 400 12.10 -0.79 -11.77
CA GLY A 400 10.98 -1.27 -10.96
C GLY A 400 9.87 -1.96 -11.76
N GLN A 401 10.03 -2.17 -13.07
CA GLN A 401 9.02 -2.84 -13.89
C GLN A 401 8.97 -4.34 -13.62
N THR A 402 10.14 -4.98 -13.48
CA THR A 402 10.25 -6.38 -13.04
C THR A 402 11.24 -6.48 -11.88
N TRP A 403 11.09 -7.51 -11.07
CA TRP A 403 11.91 -7.71 -9.86
C TRP A 403 12.47 -9.13 -9.83
N GLU A 404 13.76 -9.22 -9.51
CA GLU A 404 14.39 -10.50 -9.23
C GLU A 404 13.75 -11.17 -8.00
N GLU A 405 13.99 -12.47 -7.85
CA GLU A 405 13.53 -13.24 -6.68
C GLU A 405 14.12 -12.64 -5.39
N MET A 406 13.34 -12.72 -4.31
CA MET A 406 13.79 -12.24 -3.00
C MET A 406 15.01 -13.03 -2.52
N ARG A 407 16.00 -12.32 -2.01
CA ARG A 407 17.21 -12.90 -1.40
C ARG A 407 17.33 -12.48 0.04
N THR A 408 17.67 -13.42 0.91
CA THR A 408 18.12 -13.11 2.27
C THR A 408 19.56 -12.64 2.20
N LEU A 409 19.81 -11.40 2.57
CA LEU A 409 21.16 -10.82 2.62
C LEU A 409 21.89 -11.21 3.90
N LEU A 410 21.18 -11.09 5.03
CA LEU A 410 21.70 -11.47 6.33
C LEU A 410 20.63 -12.24 7.11
N SER A 411 21.06 -13.29 7.77
CA SER A 411 20.26 -14.08 8.70
C SER A 411 21.16 -14.53 9.85
N LEU A 412 20.73 -14.30 11.07
CA LEU A 412 21.44 -14.68 12.28
C LEU A 412 20.73 -15.85 12.98
N PRO A 413 21.43 -16.62 13.84
CA PRO A 413 20.85 -17.80 14.45
C PRO A 413 19.80 -17.48 15.53
N GLY A 414 19.06 -18.53 15.89
CA GLY A 414 17.95 -18.48 16.85
C GLY A 414 16.60 -18.48 16.16
N THR A 415 15.53 -18.66 16.92
CA THR A 415 14.16 -18.77 16.41
C THR A 415 13.15 -18.10 17.33
N GLY A 416 12.03 -17.64 16.75
CA GLY A 416 10.95 -17.03 17.52
C GLY A 416 11.39 -15.77 18.26
N ALA A 417 10.82 -15.53 19.45
CA ALA A 417 11.18 -14.39 20.31
C ALA A 417 12.62 -14.48 20.91
N LEU A 418 13.30 -15.60 20.71
CA LEU A 418 14.69 -15.82 21.13
C LEU A 418 15.67 -15.76 19.93
N GLY A 419 15.17 -15.53 18.74
CA GLY A 419 16.00 -15.30 17.56
C GLY A 419 16.76 -13.98 17.62
N ALA A 420 17.89 -13.90 16.94
CA ALA A 420 18.58 -12.65 16.74
C ALA A 420 17.85 -11.81 15.67
N SER A 421 17.88 -10.49 15.81
CA SER A 421 17.14 -9.58 14.93
C SER A 421 18.07 -8.72 14.09
N LEU A 422 17.70 -8.52 12.82
CA LEU A 422 18.27 -7.57 11.88
C LEU A 422 17.11 -6.63 11.44
N ILE A 423 17.13 -5.39 11.90
CA ILE A 423 16.01 -4.45 11.70
C ILE A 423 16.49 -3.10 11.17
N ASP A 424 15.54 -2.33 10.63
CA ASP A 424 15.72 -0.91 10.27
C ASP A 424 16.83 -0.66 9.24
N SER A 425 16.79 -1.40 8.11
CA SER A 425 17.82 -1.27 7.09
C SER A 425 17.79 0.08 6.37
N VAL A 426 18.98 0.63 6.09
CA VAL A 426 19.19 1.87 5.34
C VAL A 426 20.12 1.60 4.16
N LEU A 427 19.73 2.03 2.98
CA LEU A 427 20.49 1.90 1.74
C LEU A 427 21.06 3.25 1.29
N VAL A 428 22.32 3.31 0.93
CA VAL A 428 23.00 4.50 0.42
C VAL A 428 23.93 4.10 -0.72
N GLN A 429 23.99 4.92 -1.78
CA GLN A 429 25.02 4.80 -2.82
C GLN A 429 26.08 5.88 -2.63
N ASP A 430 27.35 5.47 -2.53
CA ASP A 430 28.48 6.36 -2.76
C ASP A 430 28.59 6.63 -4.26
N ARG A 431 28.13 7.79 -4.69
CA ARG A 431 28.14 8.17 -6.12
C ARG A 431 29.53 8.34 -6.71
N SER A 432 30.57 8.53 -5.89
CA SER A 432 31.95 8.67 -6.38
C SER A 432 32.56 7.33 -6.80
N THR A 433 32.16 6.24 -6.17
CA THR A 433 32.65 4.89 -6.43
C THR A 433 31.63 3.97 -7.08
N GLY A 434 30.33 4.31 -7.00
CA GLY A 434 29.23 3.44 -7.38
C GLY A 434 28.85 2.41 -6.30
N ARG A 435 29.62 2.32 -5.22
CA ARG A 435 29.41 1.34 -4.13
C ARG A 435 28.08 1.58 -3.44
N VAL A 436 27.33 0.51 -3.23
CA VAL A 436 26.14 0.51 -2.38
C VAL A 436 26.54 0.07 -0.98
N ILE A 437 26.02 0.79 0.01
CA ILE A 437 26.21 0.53 1.44
C ILE A 437 24.84 0.24 2.02
N CYS A 438 24.71 -0.85 2.77
CA CYS A 438 23.53 -1.14 3.58
C CYS A 438 23.94 -1.18 5.05
N LEU A 439 23.25 -0.39 5.86
CA LEU A 439 23.36 -0.40 7.32
C LEU A 439 22.12 -1.10 7.88
N VAL A 440 22.29 -1.87 8.96
CA VAL A 440 21.19 -2.55 9.63
C VAL A 440 21.46 -2.68 11.12
N ASP A 441 20.46 -2.40 11.95
CA ASP A 441 20.53 -2.64 13.38
C ASP A 441 20.46 -4.13 13.68
N GLN A 442 21.30 -4.58 14.60
CA GLN A 442 21.38 -5.97 15.04
C GLN A 442 21.16 -6.06 16.54
N PHE A 443 20.27 -6.98 16.96
CA PHE A 443 20.12 -7.38 18.35
C PHE A 443 20.45 -8.87 18.50
N PRO A 444 21.20 -9.27 19.56
CA PRO A 444 21.41 -10.68 19.85
C PRO A 444 20.11 -11.36 20.29
N GLY A 445 20.10 -12.68 20.26
CA GLY A 445 18.92 -13.49 20.56
C GLY A 445 18.28 -13.15 21.90
N GLY A 446 16.96 -12.98 21.90
CA GLY A 446 16.17 -12.60 23.07
C GLY A 446 16.34 -11.15 23.53
N ILE A 447 17.12 -10.33 22.80
CA ILE A 447 17.33 -8.92 23.11
C ILE A 447 16.61 -8.03 22.10
N GLY A 448 16.03 -6.96 22.61
CA GLY A 448 15.41 -5.90 21.84
C GLY A 448 15.39 -4.61 22.65
N GLN A 449 14.80 -3.56 22.12
CA GLN A 449 14.73 -2.24 22.78
C GLN A 449 14.27 -2.32 24.27
N PRO A 450 13.30 -3.16 24.66
CA PRO A 450 12.82 -3.16 26.05
C PRO A 450 13.81 -3.69 27.08
N ASN A 451 14.79 -4.52 26.69
CA ASN A 451 15.71 -5.21 27.60
C ASN A 451 17.19 -5.09 27.19
N ALA A 452 17.50 -4.23 26.22
CA ALA A 452 18.88 -3.89 25.88
C ALA A 452 19.57 -3.14 27.02
N VAL A 453 20.88 -3.30 27.15
CA VAL A 453 21.69 -2.60 28.14
C VAL A 453 22.62 -1.58 27.48
N VAL A 454 23.03 -0.58 28.25
CA VAL A 454 23.94 0.47 27.80
C VAL A 454 25.33 -0.10 27.47
N GLY A 455 25.97 0.43 26.46
CA GLY A 455 27.34 0.10 26.03
C GLY A 455 27.43 -0.27 24.57
N THR A 456 28.66 -0.29 24.05
CA THR A 456 28.94 -0.61 22.66
C THR A 456 29.24 -2.10 22.43
N GLY A 457 29.58 -2.83 23.48
CA GLY A 457 30.09 -4.20 23.36
C GLY A 457 31.57 -4.29 22.92
N PHE A 458 32.30 -3.18 22.97
CA PHE A 458 33.72 -3.11 22.61
C PHE A 458 34.52 -2.50 23.77
N ASP A 459 35.79 -2.92 23.90
CA ASP A 459 36.69 -2.32 24.88
C ASP A 459 37.40 -1.07 24.32
N ALA A 460 38.22 -0.44 25.13
CA ALA A 460 38.98 0.77 24.76
C ALA A 460 39.99 0.54 23.61
N GLN A 461 40.30 -0.69 23.28
CA GLN A 461 41.17 -1.09 22.18
C GLN A 461 40.37 -1.41 20.90
N GLY A 462 39.01 -1.33 20.99
CA GLY A 462 38.12 -1.65 19.88
C GLY A 462 37.91 -3.15 19.66
N ARG A 463 38.29 -3.99 20.65
CA ARG A 463 38.05 -5.44 20.56
C ARG A 463 36.60 -5.74 21.01
N ARG A 464 35.95 -6.67 20.31
CA ARG A 464 34.60 -7.14 20.70
C ARG A 464 34.67 -7.87 22.03
N MET A 465 33.81 -7.46 22.99
CA MET A 465 33.68 -8.07 24.30
C MET A 465 32.59 -9.11 24.28
N LEU A 466 32.91 -10.29 24.79
CA LEU A 466 31.95 -11.38 24.99
C LEU A 466 31.83 -11.70 26.48
N HIS A 467 30.82 -12.46 26.84
CA HIS A 467 30.66 -13.01 28.18
C HIS A 467 30.14 -14.46 28.12
N ASN A 468 30.43 -15.25 29.11
CA ASN A 468 29.82 -16.55 29.32
C ASN A 468 28.55 -16.42 30.17
N ARG A 469 27.88 -17.53 30.47
CA ARG A 469 26.67 -17.57 31.35
C ARG A 469 26.92 -17.08 32.76
N ALA A 470 28.14 -17.24 33.30
CA ALA A 470 28.54 -16.75 34.63
C ALA A 470 28.80 -15.24 34.66
N GLY A 471 28.84 -14.58 33.49
CA GLY A 471 29.11 -13.15 33.37
C GLY A 471 30.62 -12.83 33.31
N GLU A 472 31.49 -13.83 33.17
CA GLU A 472 32.92 -13.62 32.95
C GLU A 472 33.14 -13.01 31.58
N LEU A 473 34.02 -12.02 31.51
CA LEU A 473 34.30 -11.24 30.31
C LEU A 473 35.50 -11.78 29.54
N PHE A 474 35.37 -11.73 28.23
CA PHE A 474 36.38 -12.14 27.25
C PHE A 474 36.48 -11.08 26.16
N ALA A 475 37.64 -11.00 25.49
CA ALA A 475 37.84 -10.15 24.33
C ALA A 475 38.23 -10.99 23.12
N VAL A 476 37.73 -10.60 21.94
CA VAL A 476 38.04 -11.25 20.66
C VAL A 476 39.16 -10.48 19.96
N GLU A 477 40.25 -11.14 19.67
CA GLU A 477 41.36 -10.60 18.90
C GLU A 477 41.06 -10.57 17.39
N LEU A 478 41.83 -9.83 16.61
CA LEU A 478 41.62 -9.64 15.17
C LEU A 478 41.74 -10.94 14.34
N ASP A 479 42.30 -11.98 14.88
CA ASP A 479 42.37 -13.32 14.24
C ASP A 479 41.30 -14.28 14.72
N GLY A 480 40.39 -13.82 15.59
CA GLY A 480 39.31 -14.63 16.18
C GLY A 480 39.70 -15.37 17.45
N THR A 481 40.96 -15.29 17.91
CA THR A 481 41.37 -15.82 19.20
C THR A 481 40.63 -15.09 20.32
N VAL A 482 40.16 -15.83 21.33
CA VAL A 482 39.48 -15.27 22.50
C VAL A 482 40.42 -15.26 23.69
N VAL A 483 40.54 -14.12 24.34
CA VAL A 483 41.35 -13.93 25.54
C VAL A 483 40.49 -13.55 26.73
N THR A 484 40.97 -13.87 27.94
CA THR A 484 40.33 -13.42 29.19
C THR A 484 40.43 -11.89 29.33
N ALA A 485 39.72 -11.30 30.28
CA ALA A 485 39.83 -9.88 30.63
C ALA A 485 41.24 -9.45 31.03
N SER A 486 42.09 -10.39 31.51
CA SER A 486 43.51 -10.16 31.82
C SER A 486 44.44 -10.33 30.61
N GLY A 487 43.91 -10.73 29.44
CA GLY A 487 44.68 -10.92 28.21
C GLY A 487 45.30 -12.32 28.05
N GLU A 488 44.95 -13.29 28.90
CA GLU A 488 45.41 -14.66 28.77
C GLU A 488 44.64 -15.40 27.66
N PRO A 489 45.28 -16.14 26.75
CA PRO A 489 44.63 -16.95 25.74
C PRO A 489 43.70 -17.99 26.36
N THR A 490 42.61 -18.28 25.67
CA THR A 490 41.65 -19.35 26.02
C THR A 490 41.60 -20.38 24.90
N ASP A 491 40.89 -21.48 25.12
CA ASP A 491 40.64 -22.50 24.08
C ASP A 491 39.44 -22.12 23.17
N TYR A 492 38.84 -20.94 23.42
CA TYR A 492 37.79 -20.40 22.57
C TYR A 492 38.33 -19.71 21.33
N ARG A 493 37.56 -19.82 20.26
CA ARG A 493 37.74 -19.07 19.01
C ARG A 493 36.41 -18.59 18.47
N VAL A 494 36.35 -17.38 17.96
CA VAL A 494 35.19 -16.84 17.21
C VAL A 494 35.53 -16.80 15.72
N ILE A 495 34.65 -17.33 14.90
CA ILE A 495 34.77 -17.25 13.45
C ILE A 495 34.39 -15.82 13.01
N LEU A 496 35.31 -15.16 12.29
CA LEU A 496 35.17 -13.76 11.88
C LEU A 496 34.52 -13.58 10.50
N GLY A 497 34.46 -14.61 9.68
CA GLY A 497 33.87 -14.60 8.34
C GLY A 497 33.34 -15.97 7.96
N ALA A 498 32.41 -16.02 7.01
CA ALA A 498 31.86 -17.27 6.54
C ALA A 498 32.90 -18.10 5.79
N ASP A 499 32.89 -19.41 6.01
CA ASP A 499 33.68 -20.39 5.28
C ASP A 499 32.76 -21.44 4.63
N ALA A 500 32.57 -21.31 3.33
CA ALA A 500 31.70 -22.21 2.58
C ALA A 500 32.21 -23.69 2.59
N THR A 501 33.49 -23.92 2.89
CA THR A 501 34.09 -25.27 2.90
C THR A 501 33.71 -26.02 4.18
N THR A 502 33.69 -25.32 5.31
CA THR A 502 33.37 -25.87 6.64
C THR A 502 31.92 -25.64 7.02
N GLY A 503 31.22 -24.71 6.33
CA GLY A 503 29.89 -24.24 6.68
C GLY A 503 29.86 -23.30 7.89
N ALA A 504 31.05 -22.87 8.39
CA ALA A 504 31.15 -21.95 9.51
C ALA A 504 30.67 -20.55 9.10
N ARG A 505 30.01 -19.85 10.03
CA ARG A 505 29.46 -18.51 9.85
C ARG A 505 30.14 -17.51 10.75
N ALA A 506 30.16 -16.25 10.35
CA ALA A 506 30.63 -15.17 11.21
C ALA A 506 29.86 -15.17 12.54
N GLY A 507 30.59 -15.14 13.66
CA GLY A 507 30.00 -15.20 15.00
C GLY A 507 29.87 -16.61 15.60
N ASP A 508 30.15 -17.68 14.83
CA ASP A 508 30.22 -19.02 15.40
C ASP A 508 31.37 -19.13 16.43
N VAL A 509 31.10 -19.85 17.50
CA VAL A 509 32.04 -20.07 18.61
C VAL A 509 32.53 -21.49 18.57
N LEU A 510 33.83 -21.65 18.64
CA LEU A 510 34.50 -22.94 18.84
C LEU A 510 35.13 -22.99 20.22
N LEU A 511 35.13 -24.16 20.87
CA LEU A 511 35.87 -24.48 22.06
C LEU A 511 36.67 -25.75 21.79
N ASP A 512 38.00 -25.73 21.98
CA ASP A 512 38.93 -26.83 21.61
C ASP A 512 38.74 -27.30 20.16
N GLY A 513 38.34 -26.39 19.26
CA GLY A 513 38.09 -26.68 17.84
C GLY A 513 36.71 -27.28 17.53
N GLU A 514 35.91 -27.60 18.53
CA GLU A 514 34.54 -28.12 18.38
C GLU A 514 33.50 -26.98 18.46
N ALA A 515 32.37 -27.15 17.78
CA ALA A 515 31.31 -26.13 17.75
C ALA A 515 30.66 -25.93 19.14
N ALA A 516 30.73 -24.72 19.66
CA ALA A 516 30.21 -24.32 20.97
C ALA A 516 29.03 -23.31 20.85
N GLY A 517 28.48 -23.08 19.65
CA GLY A 517 27.33 -22.21 19.42
C GLY A 517 27.64 -20.98 18.58
N SER A 518 26.97 -19.87 18.84
CA SER A 518 27.22 -18.58 18.17
C SER A 518 26.98 -17.44 19.17
N ILE A 519 27.79 -16.37 19.05
CA ILE A 519 27.69 -15.17 19.90
C ILE A 519 26.31 -14.49 19.81
N TYR A 520 25.55 -14.79 18.78
CA TYR A 520 24.23 -14.18 18.52
C TYR A 520 23.08 -14.95 19.15
N LEU A 521 23.28 -16.15 19.69
CA LEU A 521 22.22 -16.96 20.30
C LEU A 521 21.73 -16.37 21.63
N ALA A 522 20.46 -16.58 21.92
CA ALA A 522 19.93 -16.43 23.28
C ALA A 522 20.46 -17.55 24.18
N TYR A 523 20.52 -17.29 25.49
CA TYR A 523 20.96 -18.29 26.47
C TYR A 523 20.16 -19.59 26.38
N GLU A 524 18.85 -19.48 26.20
CA GLU A 524 17.92 -20.60 26.19
C GLU A 524 18.09 -21.51 24.96
N GLN A 525 18.70 -20.99 23.89
CA GLN A 525 18.91 -21.72 22.63
C GLN A 525 20.38 -22.10 22.40
N ALA A 526 21.29 -21.63 23.25
CA ALA A 526 22.73 -21.86 23.09
C ALA A 526 23.20 -23.08 23.91
N PRO A 527 24.29 -23.78 23.48
CA PRO A 527 25.02 -24.71 24.30
C PRO A 527 25.53 -24.10 25.61
N GLU A 528 25.85 -24.92 26.61
CA GLU A 528 26.26 -24.45 27.95
C GLU A 528 27.57 -23.63 27.87
N ASP A 529 28.51 -24.07 27.09
CA ASP A 529 29.83 -23.46 26.93
C ASP A 529 29.87 -22.34 25.90
N CYS A 530 28.73 -21.82 25.42
CA CYS A 530 28.67 -20.75 24.44
C CYS A 530 29.13 -19.41 25.03
N LEU A 531 29.75 -18.57 24.21
CA LEU A 531 30.01 -17.18 24.50
C LEU A 531 28.95 -16.29 23.80
N PHE A 532 28.63 -15.17 24.42
CA PHE A 532 27.55 -14.28 24.01
C PHE A 532 28.09 -12.87 23.82
N GLN A 533 27.59 -12.17 22.78
CA GLN A 533 27.89 -10.77 22.61
C GLN A 533 27.17 -9.90 23.65
N HIS A 534 27.62 -8.67 23.81
CA HIS A 534 27.00 -7.69 24.69
C HIS A 534 25.53 -7.48 24.33
N ARG A 535 24.68 -7.35 25.35
CA ARG A 535 23.21 -7.24 25.22
C ARG A 535 22.75 -5.83 24.83
N SER A 536 23.40 -5.21 23.87
CA SER A 536 23.00 -3.92 23.30
C SER A 536 22.65 -4.07 21.81
N SER A 537 22.09 -3.02 21.21
CA SER A 537 22.02 -2.96 19.74
C SER A 537 23.41 -2.76 19.15
N HIS A 538 23.66 -3.37 18.02
CA HIS A 538 24.84 -3.22 17.20
C HIS A 538 24.46 -2.69 15.83
N LEU A 539 25.36 -2.00 15.15
CA LEU A 539 25.16 -1.53 13.78
C LEU A 539 26.09 -2.30 12.84
N LEU A 540 25.47 -3.09 11.95
CA LEU A 540 26.20 -3.84 10.94
C LEU A 540 26.18 -3.09 9.59
N MET A 541 27.26 -3.21 8.84
CA MET A 541 27.41 -2.67 7.50
C MET A 541 27.77 -3.79 6.53
N ILE A 542 27.05 -3.86 5.41
CA ILE A 542 27.43 -4.66 4.23
C ILE A 542 27.54 -3.75 3.01
N THR A 543 28.36 -4.13 2.04
CA THR A 543 28.59 -3.35 0.83
C THR A 543 28.45 -4.20 -0.43
N SER A 544 28.09 -3.55 -1.53
CA SER A 544 28.04 -4.15 -2.86
C SER A 544 28.76 -3.24 -3.86
N ASP A 545 29.62 -3.82 -4.69
CA ASP A 545 30.31 -3.13 -5.78
C ASP A 545 29.73 -3.49 -7.17
N ASP A 546 28.63 -4.26 -7.20
CA ASP A 546 27.97 -4.77 -8.40
C ASP A 546 26.46 -4.52 -8.41
N GLU A 547 26.07 -3.33 -7.94
CA GLU A 547 24.67 -2.86 -7.96
C GLU A 547 23.70 -3.78 -7.17
N GLY A 548 24.17 -4.36 -6.06
CA GLY A 548 23.37 -5.24 -5.20
C GLY A 548 23.28 -6.69 -5.70
N ALA A 549 24.05 -7.09 -6.72
CA ALA A 549 24.10 -8.48 -7.17
C ALA A 549 24.78 -9.40 -6.15
N THR A 550 25.87 -8.94 -5.53
CA THR A 550 26.52 -9.63 -4.42
C THR A 550 26.83 -8.64 -3.29
N TRP A 551 26.99 -9.16 -2.07
CA TRP A 551 27.22 -8.36 -0.87
C TRP A 551 28.42 -8.91 -0.09
N SER A 552 29.11 -7.99 0.58
CA SER A 552 30.23 -8.34 1.47
C SER A 552 29.74 -9.08 2.73
N GLU A 553 30.67 -9.72 3.44
CA GLU A 553 30.43 -10.11 4.83
C GLU A 553 30.11 -8.88 5.69
N PRO A 554 29.30 -9.05 6.76
CA PRO A 554 28.94 -7.94 7.63
C PRO A 554 30.14 -7.46 8.47
N ILE A 555 30.27 -6.15 8.56
CA ILE A 555 31.22 -5.47 9.43
C ILE A 555 30.44 -4.78 10.54
N ASP A 556 30.80 -5.06 11.80
CA ASP A 556 30.23 -4.34 12.95
C ASP A 556 30.96 -3.00 13.11
N ILE A 557 30.22 -1.92 12.88
CA ILE A 557 30.71 -0.54 12.97
C ILE A 557 30.24 0.17 14.25
N THR A 558 29.67 -0.54 15.20
CA THR A 558 29.10 0.01 16.44
C THR A 558 30.11 0.88 17.19
N ALA A 559 31.37 0.41 17.34
CA ALA A 559 32.39 1.15 18.05
C ALA A 559 32.77 2.49 17.39
N GLN A 560 32.52 2.64 16.08
CA GLN A 560 32.84 3.86 15.33
C GLN A 560 31.73 4.90 15.35
N VAL A 561 30.48 4.48 15.59
CA VAL A 561 29.29 5.34 15.41
C VAL A 561 28.43 5.51 16.66
N LYS A 562 28.50 4.56 17.59
CA LYS A 562 27.69 4.58 18.82
C LYS A 562 28.50 5.16 19.98
N ALA A 563 27.94 6.14 20.67
CA ALA A 563 28.46 6.64 21.96
C ALA A 563 28.01 5.71 23.12
N ASP A 564 28.54 5.96 24.31
CA ASP A 564 28.20 5.23 25.55
C ASP A 564 26.80 5.58 26.08
N TRP A 565 25.77 5.26 25.31
CA TRP A 565 24.36 5.47 25.73
C TRP A 565 23.44 4.37 25.23
#